data_97ade2102a488e03941a22eec2dcd667
#
_entry.id   97ade2102a488e03941a22eec2dcd667
#
_cell.length_a   1.000
_cell.length_b   1.000
_cell.length_c   1.000
_cell.angle_alpha   90.00
_cell.angle_beta   90.00
_cell.angle_gamma   90.00
#
_symmetry.space_group_name_H-M   'P 1'
#
loop_
_entity.id
_entity.type
_entity.pdbx_description
1 polymer ?
#
loop_
_entity_poly.entity_id
_entity_poly.type
_entity_poly.pdbx_seq_one_letter_code
_entity_poly.pdbx_strand_id
1 'polypeptide(L)'
;MPVQRDGFKFRDALLAELEAARARHETRTYRQMIDRLALPSPAMRTLTAALETLAREDVEAGRPVRAALVVSQAGSGLPRPGFFECLAALDACPAELDETGTRGWHAAELRRVFATENPDI
;
A
#
# COMPACT_ATOMS: atom_id res chain seq x y z
N MET A 1 21.12 -0.59 20.64
CA MET A 1 20.84 -0.67 19.26
C MET A 1 19.34 -0.71 19.00
N PRO A 2 18.88 0.12 18.14
CA PRO A 2 17.46 0.17 17.90
C PRO A 2 16.96 -1.10 17.23
N VAL A 3 15.83 -1.53 17.69
CA VAL A 3 15.18 -2.67 17.11
C VAL A 3 14.14 -2.17 16.13
N GLN A 4 14.06 -2.84 15.00
CA GLN A 4 13.04 -2.54 14.01
C GLN A 4 11.71 -3.02 14.54
N ARG A 5 10.98 -2.12 15.14
CA ARG A 5 9.71 -2.50 15.70
C ARG A 5 8.78 -3.04 14.70
N ASP A 6 8.88 -2.53 13.49
CA ASP A 6 7.92 -2.85 12.48
C ASP A 6 8.32 -4.01 11.65
N GLY A 7 9.45 -4.59 11.98
CA GLY A 7 9.78 -5.90 11.55
C GLY A 7 10.29 -6.06 10.14
N PHE A 8 10.65 -5.00 9.41
CA PHE A 8 11.25 -5.26 8.12
C PHE A 8 12.35 -4.26 7.80
N LYS A 9 13.40 -4.79 7.16
CA LYS A 9 14.64 -4.05 6.96
C LYS A 9 14.54 -2.95 5.92
N PHE A 10 13.62 -3.09 4.98
CA PHE A 10 13.51 -2.13 3.89
C PHE A 10 12.41 -1.11 4.12
N ARG A 11 11.97 -0.96 5.37
CA ARG A 11 10.86 -0.07 5.68
C ARG A 11 11.09 1.35 5.19
N ASP A 12 12.26 1.90 5.49
CA ASP A 12 12.52 3.29 5.12
C ASP A 12 12.55 3.46 3.60
N ALA A 13 13.12 2.49 2.89
CA ALA A 13 13.15 2.54 1.44
C ALA A 13 11.75 2.41 0.86
N LEU A 14 10.94 1.54 1.43
CA LEU A 14 9.56 1.40 0.99
C LEU A 14 8.78 2.69 1.18
N LEU A 15 8.91 3.29 2.37
CA LEU A 15 8.22 4.55 2.65
C LEU A 15 8.67 5.65 1.70
N ALA A 16 9.96 5.70 1.37
CA ALA A 16 10.48 6.70 0.44
C ALA A 16 9.87 6.53 -0.95
N GLU A 17 9.74 5.28 -1.42
CA GLU A 17 9.14 5.03 -2.72
C GLU A 17 7.66 5.40 -2.73
N LEU A 18 6.94 5.08 -1.67
CA LEU A 18 5.53 5.43 -1.58
C LEU A 18 5.35 6.95 -1.52
N GLU A 19 6.21 7.63 -0.79
CA GLU A 19 6.13 9.08 -0.70
C GLU A 19 6.43 9.73 -2.06
N ALA A 20 7.39 9.21 -2.80
CA ALA A 20 7.69 9.72 -4.13
C ALA A 20 6.49 9.55 -5.06
N ALA A 21 5.83 8.39 -4.99
CA ALA A 21 4.65 8.15 -5.80
C ALA A 21 3.51 9.08 -5.41
N ARG A 22 3.29 9.24 -4.11
CA ARG A 22 2.26 10.15 -3.62
C ARG A 22 2.49 11.58 -4.12
N ALA A 23 3.72 12.05 -3.99
CA ALA A 23 4.03 13.43 -4.38
C ALA A 23 3.84 13.67 -5.87
N ARG A 24 4.02 12.64 -6.67
CA ARG A 24 3.85 12.73 -8.12
C ARG A 24 2.45 12.36 -8.57
N HIS A 25 1.58 11.98 -7.67
CA HIS A 25 0.23 11.50 -7.97
C HIS A 25 0.29 10.31 -8.92
N GLU A 26 1.17 9.37 -8.61
CA GLU A 26 1.38 8.16 -9.42
C GLU A 26 1.18 6.94 -8.57
N THR A 27 0.85 5.83 -9.23
CA THR A 27 0.87 4.51 -8.59
C THR A 27 2.16 3.81 -8.98
N ARG A 28 2.46 2.71 -8.29
CA ARG A 28 3.58 1.84 -8.61
C ARG A 28 3.05 0.43 -8.73
N THR A 29 3.64 -0.37 -9.62
CA THR A 29 3.26 -1.78 -9.68
C THR A 29 4.08 -2.56 -8.66
N TYR A 30 3.58 -3.75 -8.30
CA TYR A 30 4.34 -4.63 -7.41
C TYR A 30 5.71 -4.93 -8.00
N ARG A 31 5.77 -5.18 -9.31
CA ARG A 31 7.04 -5.47 -9.96
C ARG A 31 8.01 -4.31 -9.83
N GLN A 32 7.54 -3.10 -10.06
CA GLN A 32 8.39 -1.92 -9.93
C GLN A 32 8.94 -1.80 -8.51
N MET A 33 8.08 -2.07 -7.53
CA MET A 33 8.52 -1.97 -6.15
C MET A 33 9.55 -3.05 -5.82
N ILE A 34 9.33 -4.27 -6.30
CA ILE A 34 10.30 -5.35 -6.08
C ILE A 34 11.65 -4.99 -6.68
N ASP A 35 11.63 -4.45 -7.90
CA ASP A 35 12.86 -4.11 -8.59
C ASP A 35 13.59 -2.95 -7.90
N ARG A 36 12.84 -1.91 -7.55
CA ARG A 36 13.44 -0.73 -6.92
C ARG A 36 13.98 -1.01 -5.55
N LEU A 37 13.31 -1.90 -4.81
CA LEU A 37 13.74 -2.24 -3.46
C LEU A 37 14.72 -3.39 -3.44
N ALA A 38 14.98 -4.01 -4.60
CA ALA A 38 15.90 -5.12 -4.74
C ALA A 38 15.59 -6.25 -3.76
N LEU A 39 14.31 -6.61 -3.67
CA LEU A 39 13.87 -7.58 -2.68
C LEU A 39 14.29 -8.99 -3.07
N PRO A 40 14.81 -9.76 -2.11
CA PRO A 40 15.16 -11.16 -2.37
C PRO A 40 13.92 -12.04 -2.42
N SER A 41 14.05 -13.22 -3.02
CA SER A 41 12.97 -14.20 -3.02
C SER A 41 12.66 -14.65 -1.59
N PRO A 42 11.42 -14.84 -1.26
CA PRO A 42 10.22 -14.69 -2.10
C PRO A 42 9.75 -13.22 -2.09
N ALA A 43 10.09 -12.52 -3.16
CA ALA A 43 9.96 -11.07 -3.19
C ALA A 43 8.52 -10.59 -3.06
N MET A 44 7.59 -11.26 -3.77
CA MET A 44 6.19 -10.84 -3.73
C MET A 44 5.61 -10.99 -2.33
N ARG A 45 5.89 -12.11 -1.68
CA ARG A 45 5.38 -12.34 -0.32
C ARG A 45 5.97 -11.32 0.65
N THR A 46 7.25 -11.04 0.51
CA THR A 46 7.92 -10.07 1.36
C THR A 46 7.29 -8.69 1.20
N LEU A 47 7.07 -8.28 -0.04
CA LEU A 47 6.47 -6.98 -0.31
C LEU A 47 5.04 -6.88 0.20
N THR A 48 4.22 -7.91 -0.07
CA THR A 48 2.81 -7.84 0.36
C THR A 48 2.69 -7.82 1.87
N ALA A 49 3.53 -8.57 2.58
CA ALA A 49 3.52 -8.54 4.04
C ALA A 49 3.86 -7.15 4.57
N ALA A 50 4.85 -6.51 3.97
CA ALA A 50 5.25 -5.16 4.37
C ALA A 50 4.13 -4.16 4.10
N LEU A 51 3.49 -4.26 2.94
CA LEU A 51 2.39 -3.37 2.61
C LEU A 51 1.21 -3.54 3.55
N GLU A 52 0.93 -4.77 3.96
CA GLU A 52 -0.14 -5.01 4.94
C GLU A 52 0.20 -4.41 6.30
N THR A 53 1.46 -4.48 6.69
CA THR A 53 1.89 -3.86 7.93
C THR A 53 1.65 -2.35 7.88
N LEU A 54 2.04 -1.71 6.77
CA LEU A 54 1.82 -0.28 6.62
C LEU A 54 0.35 0.07 6.57
N ALA A 55 -0.46 -0.76 5.90
CA ALA A 55 -1.90 -0.52 5.83
C ALA A 55 -2.51 -0.54 7.23
N ARG A 56 -2.11 -1.50 8.05
CA ARG A 56 -2.60 -1.58 9.41
C ARG A 56 -2.22 -0.35 10.20
N GLU A 57 -0.98 0.10 10.06
CA GLU A 57 -0.54 1.30 10.75
C GLU A 57 -1.34 2.53 10.32
N ASP A 58 -1.58 2.66 9.03
CA ASP A 58 -2.32 3.81 8.54
C ASP A 58 -3.76 3.81 9.02
N VAL A 59 -4.41 2.63 9.00
CA VAL A 59 -5.77 2.53 9.50
C VAL A 59 -5.83 2.89 10.99
N GLU A 60 -4.90 2.37 11.77
CA GLU A 60 -4.88 2.64 13.20
C GLU A 60 -4.63 4.11 13.51
N ALA A 61 -3.87 4.77 12.66
CA ALA A 61 -3.56 6.19 12.84
C ALA A 61 -4.59 7.12 12.20
N GLY A 62 -5.57 6.57 11.51
CA GLY A 62 -6.58 7.37 10.84
C GLY A 62 -6.07 8.07 9.58
N ARG A 63 -5.00 7.56 9.00
CA ARG A 63 -4.43 8.15 7.78
C ARG A 63 -4.94 7.43 6.55
N PRO A 64 -4.88 8.09 5.38
CA PRO A 64 -5.11 7.38 4.13
C PRO A 64 -4.13 6.23 3.98
N VAL A 65 -4.58 5.16 3.34
CA VAL A 65 -3.80 3.93 3.24
C VAL A 65 -2.80 4.06 2.09
N ARG A 66 -1.54 4.28 2.43
CA ARG A 66 -0.48 4.49 1.43
C ARG A 66 -0.25 3.25 0.57
N ALA A 67 -0.51 2.08 1.13
CA ALA A 67 -0.34 0.84 0.36
C ALA A 67 -1.26 0.77 -0.86
N ALA A 68 -2.30 1.60 -0.91
CA ALA A 68 -3.17 1.67 -2.09
C ALA A 68 -2.44 2.16 -3.33
N LEU A 69 -1.25 2.75 -3.16
CA LEU A 69 -0.43 3.21 -4.28
C LEU A 69 0.18 2.07 -5.08
N VAL A 70 0.22 0.85 -4.54
CA VAL A 70 0.85 -0.28 -5.20
C VAL A 70 -0.23 -1.17 -5.82
N VAL A 71 -0.13 -1.37 -7.13
CA VAL A 71 -1.19 -2.00 -7.91
C VAL A 71 -0.62 -3.09 -8.80
N SER A 72 -1.51 -3.96 -9.29
CA SER A 72 -1.13 -5.01 -10.22
C SER A 72 -0.86 -4.42 -11.59
N GLN A 73 0.16 -4.95 -12.25
CA GLN A 73 0.49 -4.51 -13.61
C GLN A 73 -0.51 -5.03 -14.61
N ALA A 74 -0.98 -6.25 -14.42
CA ALA A 74 -1.85 -6.90 -15.39
C ALA A 74 -3.30 -6.54 -15.13
N GLY A 75 -4.00 -6.24 -16.21
CA GLY A 75 -5.45 -6.18 -16.23
C GLY A 75 -6.09 -5.07 -15.42
N SER A 76 -6.26 -5.29 -14.14
CA SER A 76 -7.14 -4.44 -13.35
C SER A 76 -6.57 -3.09 -12.96
N GLY A 77 -5.25 -3.00 -12.78
CA GLY A 77 -4.67 -1.79 -12.19
C GLY A 77 -5.07 -1.57 -10.75
N LEU A 78 -5.47 -2.62 -10.07
CA LEU A 78 -5.89 -2.57 -8.67
C LEU A 78 -4.87 -3.29 -7.80
N PRO A 79 -4.83 -2.99 -6.50
CA PRO A 79 -4.06 -3.81 -5.57
C PRO A 79 -4.52 -5.27 -5.62
N ARG A 80 -3.66 -6.17 -5.17
CA ARG A 80 -3.99 -7.60 -5.13
C ARG A 80 -5.14 -7.85 -4.15
N PRO A 81 -5.90 -8.94 -4.33
CA PRO A 81 -7.04 -9.21 -3.46
C PRO A 81 -6.70 -9.22 -1.98
N GLY A 82 -5.50 -9.67 -1.61
CA GLY A 82 -5.11 -9.70 -0.20
C GLY A 82 -5.10 -8.32 0.46
N PHE A 83 -4.84 -7.28 -0.32
CA PHE A 83 -4.91 -5.92 0.19
C PHE A 83 -6.32 -5.61 0.70
N PHE A 84 -7.33 -5.91 -0.11
CA PHE A 84 -8.71 -5.64 0.27
C PHE A 84 -9.16 -6.53 1.42
N GLU A 85 -8.71 -7.78 1.44
CA GLU A 85 -9.02 -8.68 2.54
C GLU A 85 -8.45 -8.16 3.86
N CYS A 86 -7.22 -7.66 3.80
CA CYS A 86 -6.58 -7.07 4.98
C CYS A 86 -7.38 -5.88 5.48
N LEU A 87 -7.78 -4.98 4.59
CA LEU A 87 -8.53 -3.81 5.01
C LEU A 87 -9.92 -4.16 5.51
N ALA A 88 -10.56 -5.16 4.92
CA ALA A 88 -11.87 -5.59 5.40
C ALA A 88 -11.77 -6.14 6.81
N ALA A 89 -10.70 -6.87 7.12
CA ALA A 89 -10.49 -7.39 8.45
C ALA A 89 -10.27 -6.27 9.47
N LEU A 90 -9.83 -5.10 9.00
CA LEU A 90 -9.62 -3.94 9.85
C LEU A 90 -10.83 -3.00 9.83
N ASP A 91 -11.91 -3.40 9.21
CA ASP A 91 -13.10 -2.57 9.02
C ASP A 91 -12.81 -1.27 8.26
N ALA A 92 -11.77 -1.29 7.44
CA ALA A 92 -11.38 -0.11 6.68
C ALA A 92 -11.96 -0.06 5.28
N CYS A 93 -12.54 -1.18 4.82
CA CYS A 93 -13.31 -1.19 3.58
C CYS A 93 -14.37 -2.29 3.70
N PRO A 94 -15.42 -2.24 2.87
CA PRO A 94 -16.44 -3.29 2.92
C PRO A 94 -15.86 -4.65 2.54
N ALA A 95 -16.37 -5.70 3.19
CA ALA A 95 -15.87 -7.04 2.99
C ALA A 95 -16.26 -7.61 1.64
N GLU A 96 -17.41 -7.21 1.10
CA GLU A 96 -17.94 -7.79 -0.12
C GLU A 96 -18.19 -6.69 -1.13
N LEU A 97 -17.20 -6.50 -1.99
CA LEU A 97 -17.32 -5.54 -3.08
C LEU A 97 -17.24 -6.29 -4.41
N ASP A 98 -18.13 -5.94 -5.33
CA ASP A 98 -17.97 -6.41 -6.68
C ASP A 98 -16.85 -5.60 -7.35
N GLU A 99 -16.60 -5.89 -8.63
CA GLU A 99 -15.50 -5.23 -9.32
C GLU A 99 -15.68 -3.72 -9.38
N THR A 100 -16.89 -3.27 -9.65
CA THR A 100 -17.17 -1.84 -9.71
C THR A 100 -16.96 -1.17 -8.36
N GLY A 101 -17.44 -1.80 -7.30
CA GLY A 101 -17.27 -1.28 -5.95
C GLY A 101 -15.82 -1.21 -5.54
N THR A 102 -15.05 -2.25 -5.90
CA THR A 102 -13.63 -2.28 -5.59
C THR A 102 -12.89 -1.15 -6.28
N ARG A 103 -13.19 -0.92 -7.56
CA ARG A 103 -12.57 0.18 -8.30
C ARG A 103 -12.94 1.53 -7.71
N GLY A 104 -14.19 1.70 -7.33
CA GLY A 104 -14.64 2.95 -6.73
C GLY A 104 -13.98 3.23 -5.40
N TRP A 105 -13.90 2.19 -4.57
CA TRP A 105 -13.25 2.33 -3.28
C TRP A 105 -11.77 2.72 -3.45
N HIS A 106 -11.08 2.02 -4.35
CA HIS A 106 -9.66 2.26 -4.58
C HIS A 106 -9.44 3.68 -5.12
N ALA A 107 -10.26 4.12 -6.07
CA ALA A 107 -10.13 5.46 -6.62
C ALA A 107 -10.32 6.52 -5.54
N ALA A 108 -11.29 6.31 -4.66
CA ALA A 108 -11.54 7.25 -3.57
C ALA A 108 -10.36 7.29 -2.60
N GLU A 109 -9.80 6.12 -2.30
CA GLU A 109 -8.67 6.07 -1.37
C GLU A 109 -7.43 6.72 -1.99
N LEU A 110 -7.20 6.52 -3.28
CA LEU A 110 -6.10 7.20 -3.96
C LEU A 110 -6.24 8.72 -3.89
N ARG A 111 -7.47 9.22 -4.06
CA ARG A 111 -7.69 10.66 -3.93
C ARG A 111 -7.30 11.15 -2.55
N ARG A 112 -7.64 10.38 -1.52
CA ARG A 112 -7.27 10.76 -0.15
C ARG A 112 -5.76 10.76 0.03
N VAL A 113 -5.07 9.75 -0.51
CA VAL A 113 -3.62 9.65 -0.41
C VAL A 113 -2.97 10.83 -1.12
N PHE A 114 -3.41 11.12 -2.35
CA PHE A 114 -2.80 12.19 -3.14
C PHE A 114 -3.10 13.57 -2.55
N ALA A 115 -4.19 13.71 -1.82
CA ALA A 115 -4.52 14.98 -1.20
C ALA A 115 -3.67 15.27 0.03
N THR A 116 -2.99 14.29 0.57
CA THR A 116 -2.13 14.46 1.72
C THR A 116 -0.84 15.15 1.28
N GLU A 117 -0.55 16.31 1.83
CA GLU A 117 0.63 17.05 1.43
C GLU A 117 1.87 16.62 2.18
N ASN A 118 1.72 16.37 3.47
CA ASN A 118 2.85 15.97 4.29
C ASN A 118 2.36 14.97 5.31
N PRO A 119 2.54 13.68 5.04
CA PRO A 119 1.98 12.65 5.91
C PRO A 119 2.61 12.59 7.29
N ASP A 120 3.70 13.30 7.49
CA ASP A 120 4.38 13.30 8.78
C ASP A 120 3.92 14.42 9.70
N ILE A 121 3.03 15.24 9.25
CA ILE A 121 2.53 16.34 10.05
C ILE A 121 1.14 16.07 10.59
#